data_611bf7b95f3523e731efa0c323387ab4
#
_entry.id   611bf7b95f3523e731efa0c323387ab4
#
_cell.length_a   1.000
_cell.length_b   1.000
_cell.length_c   1.000
_cell.angle_alpha   90.00
_cell.angle_beta   90.00
_cell.angle_gamma   90.00
#
_symmetry.space_group_name_H-M   'P 1'
#
loop_
_entity.id
_entity.type
_entity.pdbx_description
1 polymer ?
#
loop_
_entity_poly.entity_id
_entity_poly.type
_entity_poly.pdbx_seq_one_letter_code
_entity_poly.pdbx_strand_id
1 'polypeptide(L)'
;MGRKNIGAFGGDPDNITIFGQSAGAFSVQTMLVSPLTRGDIAGSIIMSCADINWPDPGMGQKPMETAEKQGAEFMKDAGCHSIDELRGKSADELMAVMMKGFMKYPMGTVIDHYLLDEAVSDSYYQGNYPDLPMMIGNTAGEWTLVFGVPEDPEVWKEQQRQMMGPAAEKYLELLQVEKKEDIMRAIQESHSWMVKNRVLCELNIRHDHKPCYLYLFDHDLPGNEAGSFHSSELWYVFGTVARCWRPMTGTDYDISRVMTKSWANFAKQKNPNGEGVPEWKPYQPENPQNMVFSEKTECKEIKELEVQRYLKEIMLEHA
;
A
#
# COMPACT_ATOMS: atom_id res chain seq x y z
N MET A 1 9.36 19.42 -10.96
CA MET A 1 10.34 20.26 -10.22
C MET A 1 11.65 19.52 -9.98
N GLY A 2 11.65 18.28 -9.45
CA GLY A 2 12.87 17.51 -9.17
C GLY A 2 13.80 17.37 -10.39
N ARG A 3 13.30 16.83 -11.50
CA ARG A 3 14.09 16.62 -12.72
C ARG A 3 14.82 17.88 -13.21
N LYS A 4 14.18 19.05 -13.13
CA LYS A 4 14.76 20.32 -13.61
C LYS A 4 15.86 20.90 -12.69
N ASN A 5 15.88 20.49 -11.42
CA ASN A 5 16.72 21.13 -10.42
C ASN A 5 17.76 20.19 -9.78
N ILE A 6 17.51 18.85 -9.79
CA ILE A 6 18.32 17.92 -9.01
C ILE A 6 19.79 17.89 -9.41
N GLY A 7 20.11 18.18 -10.69
CA GLY A 7 21.48 18.28 -11.17
C GLY A 7 22.30 19.35 -10.45
N ALA A 8 21.68 20.47 -10.02
CA ALA A 8 22.35 21.51 -9.25
C ALA A 8 22.74 21.05 -7.83
N PHE A 9 22.16 19.94 -7.35
CA PHE A 9 22.47 19.32 -6.05
C PHE A 9 23.32 18.04 -6.22
N GLY A 10 23.85 17.77 -7.41
CA GLY A 10 24.69 16.60 -7.70
C GLY A 10 23.89 15.31 -7.95
N GLY A 11 22.56 15.39 -8.12
CA GLY A 11 21.71 14.26 -8.45
C GLY A 11 21.57 14.06 -9.97
N ASP A 12 21.12 12.88 -10.37
CA ASP A 12 20.87 12.50 -11.76
C ASP A 12 19.39 12.73 -12.11
N PRO A 13 19.06 13.64 -13.05
CA PRO A 13 17.70 13.92 -13.45
C PRO A 13 17.01 12.76 -14.19
N ASP A 14 17.76 11.81 -14.71
CA ASP A 14 17.24 10.64 -15.42
C ASP A 14 17.17 9.39 -14.52
N ASN A 15 17.59 9.50 -13.26
CA ASN A 15 17.53 8.43 -12.27
C ASN A 15 16.66 8.77 -11.05
N ILE A 16 15.43 9.19 -11.30
CA ILE A 16 14.47 9.53 -10.23
C ILE A 16 13.75 8.27 -9.77
N THR A 17 13.94 7.90 -8.52
CA THR A 17 13.14 6.86 -7.83
C THR A 17 12.18 7.54 -6.88
N ILE A 18 10.89 7.22 -6.99
CA ILE A 18 9.88 7.67 -6.04
C ILE A 18 9.53 6.54 -5.08
N PHE A 19 9.25 6.88 -3.83
CA PHE A 19 8.82 5.91 -2.85
C PHE A 19 7.85 6.52 -1.84
N GLY A 20 6.99 5.68 -1.27
CA GLY A 20 6.01 6.11 -0.29
C GLY A 20 5.39 4.93 0.46
N GLN A 21 4.87 5.23 1.65
CA GLN A 21 4.24 4.27 2.54
C GLN A 21 2.77 4.65 2.76
N SER A 22 1.85 3.65 2.81
CA SER A 22 0.43 3.88 3.05
C SER A 22 -0.18 4.88 2.05
N ALA A 23 -0.73 5.99 2.48
CA ALA A 23 -1.21 7.08 1.61
C ALA A 23 -0.12 7.60 0.66
N GLY A 24 1.16 7.58 1.08
CA GLY A 24 2.29 7.88 0.21
C GLY A 24 2.49 6.82 -0.89
N ALA A 25 2.20 5.55 -0.62
CA ALA A 25 2.22 4.50 -1.62
C ALA A 25 1.11 4.68 -2.67
N PHE A 26 -0.09 5.10 -2.28
CA PHE A 26 -1.13 5.53 -3.22
C PHE A 26 -0.65 6.70 -4.10
N SER A 27 0.01 7.69 -3.49
CA SER A 27 0.57 8.83 -4.24
C SER A 27 1.64 8.40 -5.24
N VAL A 28 2.53 7.46 -4.87
CA VAL A 28 3.52 6.87 -5.77
C VAL A 28 2.83 6.25 -6.99
N GLN A 29 1.81 5.44 -6.77
CA GLN A 29 1.10 4.74 -7.85
C GLN A 29 0.30 5.71 -8.73
N THR A 30 -0.33 6.74 -8.14
CA THR A 30 -0.92 7.84 -8.89
C THR A 30 0.10 8.51 -9.82
N MET A 31 1.32 8.78 -9.32
CA MET A 31 2.39 9.38 -10.11
C MET A 31 2.92 8.46 -11.23
N LEU A 32 2.87 7.14 -11.04
CA LEU A 32 3.28 6.17 -12.06
C LEU A 32 2.35 6.20 -13.29
N VAL A 33 1.04 6.30 -13.06
CA VAL A 33 0.05 6.26 -14.16
C VAL A 33 -0.28 7.65 -14.72
N SER A 34 -0.04 8.72 -13.95
CA SER A 34 -0.34 10.07 -14.37
C SER A 34 0.43 10.49 -15.63
N PRO A 35 -0.24 11.03 -16.66
CA PRO A 35 0.42 11.55 -17.86
C PRO A 35 1.38 12.70 -17.56
N LEU A 36 1.23 13.38 -16.41
CA LEU A 36 2.09 14.50 -16.01
C LEU A 36 3.47 14.07 -15.50
N THR A 37 3.61 12.84 -15.01
CA THR A 37 4.81 12.41 -14.25
C THR A 37 5.41 11.08 -14.69
N ARG A 38 4.63 10.18 -15.28
CA ARG A 38 5.08 8.81 -15.63
C ARG A 38 6.35 8.75 -16.47
N GLY A 39 6.62 9.75 -17.28
CA GLY A 39 7.83 9.84 -18.11
C GLY A 39 9.09 10.34 -17.39
N ASP A 40 8.98 10.77 -16.14
CA ASP A 40 10.09 11.30 -15.31
C ASP A 40 10.63 10.31 -14.29
N ILE A 41 10.00 9.13 -14.16
CA ILE A 41 10.27 8.17 -13.08
C ILE A 41 11.05 6.98 -13.65
N ALA A 42 12.16 6.63 -12.99
CA ALA A 42 13.03 5.52 -13.38
C ALA A 42 12.86 4.27 -12.50
N GLY A 43 12.20 4.36 -11.36
CA GLY A 43 11.89 3.25 -10.46
C GLY A 43 10.97 3.67 -9.34
N SER A 44 10.27 2.71 -8.74
CA SER A 44 9.33 2.97 -7.64
C SER A 44 9.44 1.98 -6.49
N ILE A 45 9.17 2.46 -5.27
CA ILE A 45 9.05 1.63 -4.08
C ILE A 45 7.67 1.89 -3.46
N ILE A 46 6.85 0.86 -3.39
CA ILE A 46 5.47 0.89 -2.91
C ILE A 46 5.42 0.15 -1.58
N MET A 47 5.18 0.88 -0.49
CA MET A 47 5.24 0.35 0.86
C MET A 47 3.84 0.32 1.47
N SER A 48 3.35 -0.89 1.80
CA SER A 48 2.08 -1.11 2.49
C SER A 48 0.86 -0.55 1.77
N CYS A 49 0.79 -0.69 0.46
CA CYS A 49 -0.44 -0.56 -0.33
C CYS A 49 -0.23 -0.77 -1.83
N ALA A 50 -0.72 -1.88 -2.39
CA ALA A 50 -0.97 -1.95 -3.84
C ALA A 50 -2.39 -1.47 -4.12
N ASP A 51 -2.53 -0.55 -5.08
CA ASP A 51 -3.82 0.05 -5.46
C ASP A 51 -4.54 -0.85 -6.48
N ILE A 52 -4.96 -2.01 -6.00
CA ILE A 52 -5.81 -2.98 -6.69
C ILE A 52 -7.19 -2.90 -6.06
N ASN A 53 -8.16 -2.33 -6.78
CA ASN A 53 -9.46 -1.90 -6.22
C ASN A 53 -10.54 -2.98 -6.22
N TRP A 54 -10.18 -4.25 -6.32
CA TRP A 54 -11.13 -5.33 -6.24
C TRP A 54 -10.66 -6.35 -5.18
N PRO A 55 -11.53 -6.98 -4.40
CA PRO A 55 -12.98 -6.78 -4.30
C PRO A 55 -13.38 -5.49 -3.56
N ASP A 56 -12.48 -4.93 -2.77
CA ASP A 56 -12.70 -3.72 -2.00
C ASP A 56 -12.23 -2.50 -2.81
N PRO A 57 -13.12 -1.58 -3.21
CA PRO A 57 -12.73 -0.34 -3.87
C PRO A 57 -11.86 0.56 -2.98
N GLY A 58 -11.84 0.28 -1.67
CA GLY A 58 -10.94 0.90 -0.71
C GLY A 58 -10.95 2.42 -0.74
N MET A 59 -9.74 3.00 -0.67
CA MET A 59 -9.50 4.44 -0.86
C MET A 59 -9.25 4.79 -2.33
N GLY A 60 -9.83 4.02 -3.26
CA GLY A 60 -9.66 4.19 -4.70
C GLY A 60 -10.08 5.58 -5.21
N GLN A 61 -9.64 5.87 -6.42
CA GLN A 61 -9.93 7.14 -7.08
C GLN A 61 -11.43 7.21 -7.39
N LYS A 62 -11.97 8.41 -7.32
CA LYS A 62 -13.38 8.67 -7.62
C LYS A 62 -13.54 9.62 -8.81
N PRO A 63 -14.63 9.50 -9.60
CA PRO A 63 -14.97 10.47 -10.63
C PRO A 63 -15.14 11.88 -10.05
N MET A 64 -14.82 12.92 -10.83
CA MET A 64 -14.98 14.33 -10.45
C MET A 64 -16.39 14.64 -9.95
N GLU A 65 -17.43 14.17 -10.64
CA GLU A 65 -18.83 14.37 -10.24
C GLU A 65 -19.12 13.87 -8.82
N THR A 66 -18.56 12.71 -8.45
CA THR A 66 -18.71 12.16 -7.10
C THR A 66 -17.97 13.00 -6.07
N ALA A 67 -16.77 13.48 -6.39
CA ALA A 67 -15.99 14.34 -5.52
C ALA A 67 -16.68 15.70 -5.28
N GLU A 68 -17.25 16.30 -6.32
CA GLU A 68 -18.00 17.54 -6.24
C GLU A 68 -19.28 17.40 -5.38
N LYS A 69 -20.03 16.30 -5.53
CA LYS A 69 -21.20 16.01 -4.68
C LYS A 69 -20.80 15.89 -3.20
N GLN A 70 -19.73 15.15 -2.91
CA GLN A 70 -19.21 15.02 -1.54
C GLN A 70 -18.73 16.37 -0.99
N GLY A 71 -18.06 17.18 -1.81
CA GLY A 71 -17.64 18.53 -1.44
C GLY A 71 -18.82 19.46 -1.11
N ALA A 72 -19.89 19.38 -1.89
CA ALA A 72 -21.11 20.17 -1.65
C ALA A 72 -21.81 19.74 -0.35
N GLU A 73 -21.86 18.42 -0.06
CA GLU A 73 -22.39 17.92 1.21
C GLU A 73 -21.54 18.34 2.41
N PHE A 74 -20.21 18.25 2.28
CA PHE A 74 -19.29 18.70 3.32
C PHE A 74 -19.48 20.21 3.61
N MET A 75 -19.57 21.02 2.57
CA MET A 75 -19.82 22.47 2.69
C MET A 75 -21.12 22.75 3.43
N LYS A 76 -22.20 22.02 3.10
CA LYS A 76 -23.50 22.12 3.79
C LYS A 76 -23.37 21.75 5.27
N ASP A 77 -22.70 20.63 5.60
CA ASP A 77 -22.53 20.18 6.98
C ASP A 77 -21.60 21.11 7.79
N ALA A 78 -20.71 21.84 7.11
CA ALA A 78 -19.92 22.92 7.70
C ALA A 78 -20.71 24.23 7.89
N GLY A 79 -21.98 24.29 7.47
CA GLY A 79 -22.83 25.50 7.54
C GLY A 79 -22.35 26.62 6.62
N CYS A 80 -21.74 26.25 5.46
CA CYS A 80 -21.23 27.19 4.47
C CYS A 80 -22.05 27.13 3.17
N HIS A 81 -22.19 28.27 2.49
CA HIS A 81 -22.87 28.39 1.22
C HIS A 81 -21.94 28.70 0.04
N SER A 82 -20.64 28.88 0.32
CA SER A 82 -19.60 29.13 -0.69
C SER A 82 -18.26 28.59 -0.26
N ILE A 83 -17.36 28.40 -1.23
CA ILE A 83 -15.96 28.02 -0.98
C ILE A 83 -15.24 29.10 -0.17
N ASP A 84 -15.55 30.35 -0.34
CA ASP A 84 -14.91 31.44 0.39
C ASP A 84 -15.34 31.47 1.87
N GLU A 85 -16.60 31.16 2.17
CA GLU A 85 -17.03 30.90 3.55
C GLU A 85 -16.33 29.74 4.17
N LEU A 86 -16.15 28.63 3.41
CA LEU A 86 -15.42 27.44 3.87
C LEU A 86 -13.94 27.76 4.14
N ARG A 87 -13.29 28.56 3.28
CA ARG A 87 -11.92 29.05 3.48
C ARG A 87 -11.76 29.98 4.69
N GLY A 88 -12.84 30.63 5.09
CA GLY A 88 -12.88 31.48 6.29
C GLY A 88 -12.94 30.70 7.61
N LYS A 89 -13.21 29.39 7.57
CA LYS A 89 -13.24 28.54 8.75
C LYS A 89 -11.83 28.15 9.22
N SER A 90 -11.68 27.96 10.53
CA SER A 90 -10.45 27.41 11.10
C SER A 90 -10.29 25.93 10.78
N ALA A 91 -9.05 25.43 10.84
CA ALA A 91 -8.76 24.01 10.66
C ALA A 91 -9.52 23.14 11.67
N ASP A 92 -9.64 23.58 12.94
CA ASP A 92 -10.36 22.86 13.99
C ASP A 92 -11.86 22.72 13.68
N GLU A 93 -12.51 23.78 13.17
CA GLU A 93 -13.91 23.72 12.76
C GLU A 93 -14.11 22.73 11.61
N LEU A 94 -13.23 22.73 10.59
CA LEU A 94 -13.30 21.80 9.48
C LEU A 94 -13.04 20.36 9.93
N MET A 95 -12.05 20.14 10.80
CA MET A 95 -11.79 18.83 11.39
C MET A 95 -12.96 18.31 12.21
N ALA A 96 -13.66 19.18 12.96
CA ALA A 96 -14.85 18.78 13.71
C ALA A 96 -15.98 18.27 12.80
N VAL A 97 -16.15 18.85 11.61
CA VAL A 97 -17.09 18.36 10.59
C VAL A 97 -16.63 17.02 10.01
N MET A 98 -15.33 16.90 9.65
CA MET A 98 -14.74 15.67 9.15
C MET A 98 -14.91 14.50 10.13
N MET A 99 -14.62 14.72 11.41
CA MET A 99 -14.71 13.68 12.43
C MET A 99 -16.14 13.21 12.73
N LYS A 100 -17.14 14.08 12.61
CA LYS A 100 -18.54 13.70 12.72
C LYS A 100 -19.02 12.83 11.57
N GLY A 101 -18.42 13.00 10.40
CA GLY A 101 -18.72 12.25 9.18
C GLY A 101 -17.55 11.43 8.67
N PHE A 102 -16.75 10.83 9.55
CA PHE A 102 -15.43 10.22 9.23
C PHE A 102 -15.44 9.30 8.00
N MET A 103 -16.48 8.51 7.77
CA MET A 103 -16.63 7.69 6.56
C MET A 103 -17.50 8.34 5.46
N LYS A 104 -18.10 9.50 5.74
CA LYS A 104 -18.99 10.19 4.80
C LYS A 104 -18.22 10.97 3.74
N TYR A 105 -17.04 11.49 4.09
CA TYR A 105 -16.21 12.33 3.23
C TYR A 105 -14.84 11.72 2.99
N PRO A 106 -14.74 10.55 2.34
CA PRO A 106 -13.45 9.94 2.09
C PRO A 106 -12.61 10.83 1.18
N MET A 107 -11.48 11.33 1.70
CA MET A 107 -10.50 12.08 0.93
C MET A 107 -9.66 11.11 0.11
N GLY A 108 -9.46 11.42 -1.16
CA GLY A 108 -8.67 10.58 -2.08
C GLY A 108 -8.41 11.32 -3.37
N THR A 109 -7.64 10.69 -4.24
CA THR A 109 -7.35 11.20 -5.58
C THR A 109 -8.63 11.18 -6.42
N VAL A 110 -8.78 12.15 -7.30
CA VAL A 110 -9.94 12.31 -8.19
C VAL A 110 -9.51 12.04 -9.63
N ILE A 111 -10.36 11.34 -10.38
CA ILE A 111 -10.23 11.18 -11.83
C ILE A 111 -10.78 12.47 -12.45
N ASP A 112 -9.87 13.38 -12.79
CA ASP A 112 -10.14 14.73 -13.24
C ASP A 112 -9.75 15.00 -14.69
N HIS A 113 -9.23 13.96 -15.38
CA HIS A 113 -8.68 14.01 -16.74
C HIS A 113 -7.55 15.06 -16.92
N TYR A 114 -6.92 15.45 -15.81
CA TYR A 114 -5.72 16.27 -15.76
C TYR A 114 -4.57 15.54 -15.05
N LEU A 115 -4.80 15.11 -13.82
CA LEU A 115 -3.86 14.27 -13.07
C LEU A 115 -4.03 12.79 -13.43
N LEU A 116 -5.26 12.32 -13.50
CA LEU A 116 -5.62 10.93 -13.81
C LEU A 116 -6.71 10.89 -14.89
N ASP A 117 -6.50 10.07 -15.91
CA ASP A 117 -7.48 9.78 -16.97
C ASP A 117 -8.44 8.64 -16.56
N GLU A 118 -7.93 7.70 -15.74
CA GLU A 118 -8.65 6.51 -15.26
C GLU A 118 -8.20 6.15 -13.83
N ALA A 119 -8.81 5.15 -13.22
CA ALA A 119 -8.37 4.64 -11.94
C ALA A 119 -6.99 3.96 -12.06
N VAL A 120 -6.16 4.08 -11.02
CA VAL A 120 -4.83 3.46 -10.98
C VAL A 120 -4.92 1.94 -11.17
N SER A 121 -5.91 1.30 -10.53
CA SER A 121 -6.18 -0.12 -10.66
C SER A 121 -6.45 -0.52 -12.11
N ASP A 122 -7.26 0.26 -12.83
CA ASP A 122 -7.59 -0.01 -14.24
C ASP A 122 -6.35 0.10 -15.12
N SER A 123 -5.50 1.12 -14.87
CA SER A 123 -4.21 1.25 -15.56
C SER A 123 -3.31 0.03 -15.35
N TYR A 124 -3.28 -0.55 -14.13
CA TYR A 124 -2.51 -1.76 -13.87
C TYR A 124 -3.06 -2.99 -14.61
N TYR A 125 -4.36 -3.19 -14.59
CA TYR A 125 -5.00 -4.29 -15.32
C TYR A 125 -4.79 -4.21 -16.83
N GLN A 126 -4.80 -3.00 -17.39
CA GLN A 126 -4.61 -2.74 -18.83
C GLN A 126 -3.15 -2.66 -19.27
N GLY A 127 -2.19 -2.60 -18.33
CA GLY A 127 -0.78 -2.37 -18.63
C GLY A 127 -0.44 -0.91 -18.98
N ASN A 128 -1.31 0.05 -18.69
CA ASN A 128 -1.16 1.47 -19.00
C ASN A 128 -0.26 2.22 -17.99
N TYR A 129 0.88 1.65 -17.62
CA TYR A 129 1.86 2.25 -16.72
C TYR A 129 3.29 1.98 -17.20
N PRO A 130 4.30 2.76 -16.76
CA PRO A 130 5.65 2.64 -17.31
C PRO A 130 6.31 1.30 -16.98
N ASP A 131 7.01 0.74 -17.95
CA ASP A 131 7.90 -0.41 -17.77
C ASP A 131 9.15 0.00 -16.98
N LEU A 132 9.09 -0.12 -15.66
CA LEU A 132 10.18 0.20 -14.74
C LEU A 132 10.29 -0.79 -13.60
N PRO A 133 11.48 -0.98 -13.03
CA PRO A 133 11.65 -1.82 -11.85
C PRO A 133 10.85 -1.31 -10.66
N MET A 134 10.22 -2.23 -9.93
CA MET A 134 9.45 -1.94 -8.74
C MET A 134 9.98 -2.71 -7.54
N MET A 135 9.96 -2.10 -6.37
CA MET A 135 10.08 -2.76 -5.08
C MET A 135 8.77 -2.55 -4.33
N ILE A 136 8.16 -3.62 -3.87
CA ILE A 136 6.84 -3.56 -3.25
C ILE A 136 6.79 -4.48 -2.03
N GLY A 137 6.08 -4.09 -0.99
CA GLY A 137 5.90 -4.95 0.18
C GLY A 137 5.09 -4.28 1.27
N ASN A 138 5.07 -4.93 2.42
CA ASN A 138 4.24 -4.53 3.56
C ASN A 138 4.81 -5.10 4.87
N THR A 139 4.22 -4.69 5.99
CA THR A 139 4.48 -5.31 7.29
C THR A 139 3.62 -6.57 7.48
N ALA A 140 4.06 -7.52 8.30
CA ALA A 140 3.27 -8.72 8.60
C ALA A 140 2.04 -8.40 9.47
N GLY A 141 2.14 -7.41 10.34
CA GLY A 141 1.09 -6.98 11.28
C GLY A 141 0.31 -5.75 10.83
N GLU A 142 0.08 -5.51 9.54
CA GLU A 142 -0.64 -4.35 8.99
C GLU A 142 -1.96 -4.05 9.71
N TRP A 143 -2.70 -5.11 10.08
CA TRP A 143 -4.04 -5.03 10.60
C TRP A 143 -4.13 -5.24 12.12
N THR A 144 -3.03 -5.17 12.86
CA THR A 144 -3.04 -5.29 14.33
C THR A 144 -3.79 -4.15 15.01
N LEU A 145 -3.96 -3.01 14.34
CA LEU A 145 -4.67 -1.82 14.81
C LEU A 145 -5.93 -1.54 13.97
N VAL A 146 -6.72 -2.57 13.65
CA VAL A 146 -8.00 -2.40 12.94
C VAL A 146 -9.04 -1.82 13.87
N PHE A 147 -9.67 -0.72 13.46
CA PHE A 147 -10.77 -0.07 14.17
C PHE A 147 -12.12 -0.46 13.55
N GLY A 148 -13.14 -0.54 14.38
CA GLY A 148 -14.52 -0.72 13.91
C GLY A 148 -14.87 -2.15 13.46
N VAL A 149 -14.12 -3.15 13.93
CA VAL A 149 -14.47 -4.57 13.70
C VAL A 149 -15.79 -4.87 14.41
N PRO A 150 -16.80 -5.43 13.72
CA PRO A 150 -18.08 -5.82 14.34
C PRO A 150 -17.89 -6.81 15.48
N GLU A 151 -18.71 -6.67 16.52
CA GLU A 151 -18.77 -7.64 17.62
C GLU A 151 -19.42 -8.96 17.18
N ASP A 152 -20.39 -8.86 16.26
CA ASP A 152 -21.16 -10.00 15.74
C ASP A 152 -20.55 -10.51 14.43
N PRO A 153 -20.13 -11.79 14.36
CA PRO A 153 -19.61 -12.41 13.16
C PRO A 153 -20.57 -12.36 11.97
N GLU A 154 -21.89 -12.43 12.18
CA GLU A 154 -22.85 -12.39 11.10
C GLU A 154 -22.91 -10.99 10.46
N VAL A 155 -22.75 -9.93 11.24
CA VAL A 155 -22.63 -8.56 10.71
C VAL A 155 -21.38 -8.45 9.84
N TRP A 156 -20.23 -8.99 10.29
CA TRP A 156 -19.00 -9.01 9.50
C TRP A 156 -19.15 -9.82 8.21
N LYS A 157 -19.73 -11.02 8.28
CA LYS A 157 -19.99 -11.86 7.10
C LYS A 157 -20.87 -11.15 6.08
N GLU A 158 -21.91 -10.45 6.53
CA GLU A 158 -22.79 -9.70 5.64
C GLU A 158 -22.05 -8.54 4.96
N GLN A 159 -21.15 -7.85 5.65
CA GLN A 159 -20.27 -6.85 5.06
C GLN A 159 -19.37 -7.47 3.98
N GLN A 160 -18.81 -8.67 4.22
CA GLN A 160 -18.03 -9.37 3.21
C GLN A 160 -18.87 -9.77 1.99
N ARG A 161 -20.13 -10.22 2.19
CA ARG A 161 -21.04 -10.52 1.08
C ARG A 161 -21.31 -9.30 0.21
N GLN A 162 -21.57 -8.17 0.84
CA GLN A 162 -21.80 -6.91 0.13
C GLN A 162 -20.56 -6.43 -0.64
N MET A 163 -19.38 -6.60 -0.07
CA MET A 163 -18.11 -6.19 -0.67
C MET A 163 -17.69 -7.10 -1.82
N MET A 164 -17.78 -8.42 -1.64
CA MET A 164 -17.20 -9.39 -2.55
C MET A 164 -18.23 -9.98 -3.56
N GLY A 165 -19.52 -9.75 -3.32
CA GLY A 165 -20.56 -10.28 -4.19
C GLY A 165 -20.49 -11.80 -4.36
N PRO A 166 -20.50 -12.33 -5.59
CA PRO A 166 -20.51 -13.79 -5.84
C PRO A 166 -19.29 -14.55 -5.25
N ALA A 167 -18.18 -13.87 -5.03
CA ALA A 167 -16.97 -14.47 -4.48
C ALA A 167 -17.01 -14.67 -2.96
N ALA A 168 -17.99 -14.07 -2.27
CA ALA A 168 -18.04 -14.03 -0.81
C ALA A 168 -18.19 -15.41 -0.16
N GLU A 169 -19.06 -16.27 -0.67
CA GLU A 169 -19.36 -17.53 0.00
C GLU A 169 -18.14 -18.46 0.07
N LYS A 170 -17.34 -18.54 -1.00
CA LYS A 170 -16.09 -19.31 -0.98
C LYS A 170 -15.05 -18.69 -0.06
N TYR A 171 -14.95 -17.37 -0.04
CA TYR A 171 -14.06 -16.63 0.88
C TYR A 171 -14.42 -16.89 2.34
N LEU A 172 -15.71 -16.83 2.70
CA LEU A 172 -16.20 -17.09 4.05
C LEU A 172 -16.04 -18.55 4.46
N GLU A 173 -16.24 -19.49 3.54
CA GLU A 173 -15.98 -20.91 3.75
C GLU A 173 -14.52 -21.17 4.15
N LEU A 174 -13.57 -20.54 3.44
CA LEU A 174 -12.13 -20.70 3.69
C LEU A 174 -11.71 -20.12 5.04
N LEU A 175 -12.34 -19.04 5.48
CA LEU A 175 -11.98 -18.35 6.73
C LEU A 175 -12.63 -18.92 7.98
N GLN A 176 -13.77 -19.62 7.89
CA GLN A 176 -14.46 -20.29 8.99
C GLN A 176 -14.64 -19.38 10.21
N VAL A 177 -15.28 -18.22 10.02
CA VAL A 177 -15.54 -17.25 11.09
C VAL A 177 -16.81 -17.62 11.84
N GLU A 178 -16.70 -18.02 13.11
CA GLU A 178 -17.84 -18.41 13.95
C GLU A 178 -18.05 -17.47 15.14
N LYS A 179 -16.99 -16.81 15.61
CA LYS A 179 -16.99 -15.93 16.77
C LYS A 179 -16.12 -14.70 16.51
N LYS A 180 -16.22 -13.68 17.38
CA LYS A 180 -15.51 -12.40 17.24
C LYS A 180 -13.99 -12.57 17.06
N GLU A 181 -13.36 -13.44 17.83
CA GLU A 181 -11.92 -13.66 17.76
C GLU A 181 -11.46 -14.18 16.39
N ASP A 182 -12.35 -14.90 15.69
CA ASP A 182 -12.07 -15.40 14.34
C ASP A 182 -12.03 -14.28 13.30
N ILE A 183 -12.71 -13.15 13.54
CA ILE A 183 -12.71 -12.01 12.61
C ILE A 183 -11.30 -11.44 12.47
N MET A 184 -10.59 -11.23 13.58
CA MET A 184 -9.21 -10.71 13.54
C MET A 184 -8.25 -11.69 12.86
N ARG A 185 -8.40 -12.99 13.15
CA ARG A 185 -7.65 -14.05 12.45
C ARG A 185 -7.94 -14.00 10.94
N ALA A 186 -9.20 -13.93 10.56
CA ALA A 186 -9.62 -13.87 9.16
C ALA A 186 -9.05 -12.65 8.42
N ILE A 187 -9.04 -11.46 9.04
CA ILE A 187 -8.44 -10.25 8.51
C ILE A 187 -6.93 -10.43 8.30
N GLN A 188 -6.24 -11.06 9.25
CA GLN A 188 -4.80 -11.32 9.15
C GLN A 188 -4.48 -12.39 8.11
N GLU A 189 -5.23 -13.50 8.06
CA GLU A 189 -5.04 -14.60 7.12
C GLU A 189 -5.31 -14.17 5.67
N SER A 190 -6.36 -13.38 5.44
CA SER A 190 -6.64 -12.85 4.10
C SER A 190 -5.61 -11.81 3.67
N HIS A 191 -5.05 -11.04 4.61
CA HIS A 191 -4.00 -10.02 4.44
C HIS A 191 -4.02 -9.34 3.06
N SER A 192 -5.07 -8.57 2.82
CA SER A 192 -5.41 -8.07 1.47
C SER A 192 -4.25 -7.35 0.75
N TRP A 193 -3.45 -6.55 1.47
CA TRP A 193 -2.32 -5.86 0.85
C TRP A 193 -1.20 -6.80 0.41
N MET A 194 -0.91 -7.86 1.17
CA MET A 194 0.06 -8.86 0.74
C MET A 194 -0.40 -9.60 -0.53
N VAL A 195 -1.71 -9.88 -0.64
CA VAL A 195 -2.29 -10.48 -1.83
C VAL A 195 -2.23 -9.49 -3.01
N LYS A 196 -2.68 -8.25 -2.81
CA LYS A 196 -2.66 -7.19 -3.83
C LYS A 196 -1.25 -6.89 -4.33
N ASN A 197 -0.24 -6.90 -3.45
CA ASN A 197 1.17 -6.75 -3.85
C ASN A 197 1.61 -7.85 -4.81
N ARG A 198 1.20 -9.11 -4.57
CA ARG A 198 1.49 -10.23 -5.47
C ARG A 198 0.74 -10.13 -6.79
N VAL A 199 -0.53 -9.71 -6.74
CA VAL A 199 -1.31 -9.42 -7.96
C VAL A 199 -0.60 -8.40 -8.84
N LEU A 200 -0.10 -7.30 -8.26
CA LEU A 200 0.64 -6.30 -9.03
C LEU A 200 1.94 -6.85 -9.61
N CYS A 201 2.67 -7.69 -8.87
CA CYS A 201 3.85 -8.37 -9.41
C CYS A 201 3.51 -9.29 -10.59
N GLU A 202 2.40 -10.02 -10.52
CA GLU A 202 1.94 -10.91 -11.61
C GLU A 202 1.43 -10.14 -12.83
N LEU A 203 0.72 -9.02 -12.62
CA LEU A 203 0.33 -8.12 -13.69
C LEU A 203 1.57 -7.55 -14.41
N ASN A 204 2.60 -7.16 -13.66
CA ASN A 204 3.87 -6.71 -14.22
C ASN A 204 4.50 -7.75 -15.16
N ILE A 205 4.47 -9.03 -14.75
CA ILE A 205 4.98 -10.14 -15.56
C ILE A 205 4.09 -10.38 -16.79
N ARG A 206 2.74 -10.35 -16.63
CA ARG A 206 1.80 -10.50 -17.76
C ARG A 206 1.99 -9.44 -18.84
N HIS A 207 2.38 -8.24 -18.46
CA HIS A 207 2.65 -7.12 -19.36
C HIS A 207 4.11 -7.07 -19.87
N ASP A 208 4.93 -8.08 -19.55
CA ASP A 208 6.36 -8.14 -19.93
C ASP A 208 7.16 -6.92 -19.42
N HIS A 209 6.81 -6.43 -18.23
CA HIS A 209 7.47 -5.31 -17.57
C HIS A 209 8.68 -5.75 -16.75
N LYS A 210 9.50 -4.77 -16.32
CA LYS A 210 10.70 -4.95 -15.49
C LYS A 210 10.38 -5.69 -14.19
N PRO A 211 11.38 -6.35 -13.58
CA PRO A 211 11.18 -7.15 -12.37
C PRO A 211 10.60 -6.38 -11.18
N CYS A 212 9.70 -7.04 -10.44
CA CYS A 212 9.29 -6.62 -9.10
C CYS A 212 10.11 -7.35 -8.02
N TYR A 213 10.52 -6.61 -6.99
CA TYR A 213 11.15 -7.16 -5.79
C TYR A 213 10.16 -7.07 -4.63
N LEU A 214 9.72 -8.24 -4.14
CA LEU A 214 8.71 -8.31 -3.08
C LEU A 214 9.38 -8.44 -1.71
N TYR A 215 8.87 -7.69 -0.69
CA TYR A 215 9.34 -7.83 0.68
C TYR A 215 8.20 -8.02 1.69
N LEU A 216 8.58 -8.55 2.85
CA LEU A 216 7.76 -8.59 4.06
C LEU A 216 8.62 -8.11 5.23
N PHE A 217 8.14 -7.11 5.96
CA PHE A 217 8.72 -6.72 7.24
C PHE A 217 8.01 -7.52 8.35
N ASP A 218 8.71 -8.51 8.90
CA ASP A 218 8.20 -9.47 9.88
C ASP A 218 9.12 -9.48 11.11
N HIS A 219 9.24 -8.31 11.73
CA HIS A 219 10.01 -8.12 12.94
C HIS A 219 9.16 -7.39 13.99
N ASP A 220 8.97 -8.04 15.12
CA ASP A 220 8.24 -7.48 16.24
C ASP A 220 9.06 -6.39 16.93
N LEU A 221 8.52 -5.17 16.92
CA LEU A 221 9.22 -4.05 17.56
C LEU A 221 9.26 -4.22 19.07
N PRO A 222 10.43 -3.97 19.72
CA PRO A 222 10.56 -4.13 21.15
C PRO A 222 9.72 -3.08 21.93
N GLY A 223 9.39 -3.39 23.18
CA GLY A 223 8.77 -2.47 24.14
C GLY A 223 7.27 -2.61 24.36
N ASN A 224 6.55 -3.32 23.52
CA ASN A 224 5.16 -3.75 23.74
C ASN A 224 4.79 -4.88 22.74
N GLU A 225 3.55 -5.39 22.84
CA GLU A 225 3.02 -6.47 21.99
C GLU A 225 2.41 -5.97 20.67
N ALA A 226 2.86 -4.82 20.14
CA ALA A 226 2.28 -4.26 18.92
C ALA A 226 2.75 -4.98 17.64
N GLY A 227 3.76 -5.84 17.74
CA GLY A 227 4.30 -6.59 16.60
C GLY A 227 4.90 -5.70 15.52
N SER A 228 4.86 -6.19 14.30
CA SER A 228 5.25 -5.48 13.07
C SER A 228 4.08 -4.70 12.50
N PHE A 229 3.55 -3.73 13.25
CA PHE A 229 2.36 -2.95 12.89
C PHE A 229 2.59 -2.04 11.67
N HIS A 230 1.51 -1.57 11.08
CA HIS A 230 1.51 -0.63 9.94
C HIS A 230 2.45 0.56 10.14
N SER A 231 3.36 0.82 9.22
CA SER A 231 4.40 1.86 9.24
C SER A 231 5.59 1.59 10.18
N SER A 232 5.65 0.45 10.85
CA SER A 232 6.73 0.14 11.79
C SER A 232 8.10 0.00 11.12
N GLU A 233 8.15 -0.35 9.85
CA GLU A 233 9.37 -0.49 9.05
C GLU A 233 10.06 0.86 8.74
N LEU A 234 9.36 1.99 8.90
CA LEU A 234 9.90 3.30 8.52
C LEU A 234 11.15 3.69 9.32
N TRP A 235 11.22 3.36 10.62
CA TRP A 235 12.43 3.61 11.40
C TRP A 235 13.66 2.90 10.84
N TYR A 236 13.44 1.70 10.29
CA TYR A 236 14.48 0.85 9.72
C TYR A 236 14.91 1.35 8.33
N VAL A 237 13.95 1.67 7.47
CA VAL A 237 14.21 2.20 6.12
C VAL A 237 15.01 3.49 6.16
N PHE A 238 14.65 4.42 7.07
CA PHE A 238 15.31 5.72 7.20
C PHE A 238 16.53 5.73 8.13
N GLY A 239 16.90 4.58 8.71
CA GLY A 239 18.04 4.49 9.63
C GLY A 239 17.84 5.31 10.91
N THR A 240 16.61 5.51 11.35
CA THR A 240 16.24 6.36 12.48
C THR A 240 15.91 5.59 13.76
N VAL A 241 16.25 4.30 13.83
CA VAL A 241 15.99 3.43 15.00
C VAL A 241 16.55 4.03 16.30
N ALA A 242 17.70 4.70 16.26
CA ALA A 242 18.29 5.39 17.42
C ALA A 242 17.44 6.55 17.94
N ARG A 243 16.48 7.05 17.19
CA ARG A 243 15.57 8.15 17.57
C ARG A 243 14.20 7.64 18.04
N CYS A 244 13.96 6.32 17.91
CA CYS A 244 12.75 5.71 18.41
C CYS A 244 12.79 5.64 19.95
N TRP A 245 11.65 5.88 20.60
CA TRP A 245 11.51 5.77 22.05
C TRP A 245 11.56 4.33 22.56
N ARG A 246 11.45 3.34 21.68
CA ARG A 246 11.45 1.91 21.98
C ARG A 246 12.85 1.44 22.38
N PRO A 247 12.99 0.41 23.23
CA PRO A 247 14.28 -0.14 23.66
C PRO A 247 14.93 -0.98 22.54
N MET A 248 15.33 -0.32 21.44
CA MET A 248 15.92 -0.95 20.28
C MET A 248 17.20 -1.72 20.62
N THR A 249 17.37 -2.90 20.04
CA THR A 249 18.48 -3.85 20.29
C THR A 249 19.48 -3.85 19.12
N GLY A 250 20.55 -4.62 19.23
CA GLY A 250 21.52 -4.83 18.14
C GLY A 250 20.85 -5.37 16.86
N THR A 251 19.89 -6.27 17.01
CA THR A 251 19.11 -6.82 15.90
C THR A 251 18.38 -5.75 15.11
N ASP A 252 17.76 -4.76 15.80
CA ASP A 252 17.06 -3.65 15.14
C ASP A 252 18.03 -2.82 14.28
N TYR A 253 19.23 -2.56 14.78
CA TYR A 253 20.25 -1.82 14.02
C TYR A 253 20.76 -2.63 12.82
N ASP A 254 20.87 -3.96 12.93
CA ASP A 254 21.30 -4.83 11.84
C ASP A 254 20.24 -4.87 10.73
N ILE A 255 18.97 -5.07 11.08
CA ILE A 255 17.85 -5.01 10.13
C ILE A 255 17.82 -3.64 9.43
N SER A 256 17.90 -2.55 10.21
CA SER A 256 17.91 -1.19 9.67
C SER A 256 19.05 -0.96 8.68
N ARG A 257 20.25 -1.46 8.97
CA ARG A 257 21.40 -1.34 8.06
C ARG A 257 21.14 -2.05 6.73
N VAL A 258 20.57 -3.27 6.76
CA VAL A 258 20.25 -4.02 5.55
C VAL A 258 19.14 -3.31 4.76
N MET A 259 18.06 -2.87 5.42
CA MET A 259 16.94 -2.17 4.75
C MET A 259 17.42 -0.87 4.10
N THR A 260 18.10 0.01 4.86
CA THR A 260 18.62 1.28 4.32
C THR A 260 19.52 1.06 3.10
N LYS A 261 20.40 0.03 3.14
CA LYS A 261 21.24 -0.34 2.00
C LYS A 261 20.41 -0.83 0.80
N SER A 262 19.45 -1.70 1.03
CA SER A 262 18.60 -2.25 -0.04
C SER A 262 17.80 -1.15 -0.76
N TRP A 263 17.19 -0.21 -0.01
CA TRP A 263 16.49 0.94 -0.58
C TRP A 263 17.42 1.87 -1.35
N ALA A 264 18.60 2.16 -0.78
CA ALA A 264 19.61 2.98 -1.45
C ALA A 264 20.17 2.32 -2.73
N ASN A 265 20.43 1.00 -2.70
CA ASN A 265 20.86 0.25 -3.87
C ASN A 265 19.79 0.28 -4.96
N PHE A 266 18.53 0.01 -4.59
CA PHE A 266 17.42 0.08 -5.54
C PHE A 266 17.28 1.48 -6.14
N ALA A 267 17.35 2.54 -5.36
CA ALA A 267 17.30 3.91 -5.86
C ALA A 267 18.42 4.21 -6.85
N LYS A 268 19.63 3.70 -6.62
CA LYS A 268 20.81 3.94 -7.46
C LYS A 268 20.81 3.10 -8.74
N GLN A 269 20.58 1.81 -8.63
CA GLN A 269 20.81 0.83 -9.69
C GLN A 269 19.57 0.02 -10.10
N LYS A 270 18.40 0.32 -9.51
CA LYS A 270 17.12 -0.37 -9.76
C LYS A 270 17.14 -1.86 -9.38
N ASN A 271 18.03 -2.21 -8.49
CA ASN A 271 18.24 -3.55 -7.96
C ASN A 271 18.62 -3.41 -6.46
N PRO A 272 17.90 -4.06 -5.51
CA PRO A 272 18.17 -3.92 -4.09
C PRO A 272 19.45 -4.63 -3.63
N ASN A 273 20.01 -5.52 -4.46
CA ASN A 273 21.18 -6.32 -4.14
C ASN A 273 22.48 -5.51 -4.09
N GLY A 274 23.47 -5.99 -3.36
CA GLY A 274 24.79 -5.40 -3.23
C GLY A 274 25.56 -5.94 -2.05
N GLU A 275 26.77 -5.43 -1.82
CA GLU A 275 27.61 -5.87 -0.73
C GLU A 275 26.93 -5.66 0.64
N GLY A 276 26.92 -6.72 1.45
CA GLY A 276 26.37 -6.69 2.81
C GLY A 276 24.84 -6.69 2.90
N VAL A 277 24.16 -7.08 1.81
CA VAL A 277 22.73 -7.42 1.81
C VAL A 277 22.55 -8.86 1.34
N PRO A 278 21.59 -9.64 1.91
CA PRO A 278 21.25 -10.96 1.40
C PRO A 278 20.79 -10.89 -0.05
N GLU A 279 21.02 -11.98 -0.81
CA GLU A 279 20.52 -12.07 -2.17
C GLU A 279 19.00 -11.98 -2.20
N TRP A 280 18.49 -10.98 -2.93
CA TRP A 280 17.06 -10.72 -3.11
C TRP A 280 16.67 -11.02 -4.56
N LYS A 281 15.93 -12.11 -4.75
CA LYS A 281 15.44 -12.52 -6.07
C LYS A 281 14.20 -11.76 -6.45
N PRO A 282 14.04 -11.37 -7.72
CA PRO A 282 12.77 -10.81 -8.19
C PRO A 282 11.65 -11.86 -8.05
N TYR A 283 10.42 -11.38 -7.86
CA TYR A 283 9.25 -12.23 -7.78
C TYR A 283 9.04 -13.04 -9.06
N GLN A 284 8.72 -14.33 -8.89
CA GLN A 284 8.36 -15.26 -9.97
C GLN A 284 7.17 -16.11 -9.52
N PRO A 285 6.09 -16.23 -10.32
CA PRO A 285 4.89 -16.99 -9.94
C PRO A 285 5.16 -18.47 -9.68
N GLU A 286 6.10 -19.10 -10.43
CA GLU A 286 6.44 -20.51 -10.33
C GLU A 286 7.25 -20.84 -9.07
N ASN A 287 7.95 -19.85 -8.52
CA ASN A 287 8.74 -19.97 -7.30
C ASN A 287 8.64 -18.64 -6.51
N PRO A 288 7.47 -18.35 -5.93
CA PRO A 288 7.23 -17.06 -5.32
C PRO A 288 8.07 -16.87 -4.07
N GLN A 289 8.92 -15.86 -4.09
CA GLN A 289 9.81 -15.49 -2.99
C GLN A 289 9.64 -14.02 -2.61
N ASN A 290 9.90 -13.73 -1.35
CA ASN A 290 10.02 -12.37 -0.85
C ASN A 290 11.24 -12.24 0.07
N MET A 291 11.80 -11.04 0.16
CA MET A 291 12.78 -10.71 1.19
C MET A 291 12.03 -10.52 2.51
N VAL A 292 12.32 -11.34 3.51
CA VAL A 292 11.74 -11.23 4.86
C VAL A 292 12.73 -10.51 5.75
N PHE A 293 12.36 -9.31 6.19
CA PHE A 293 13.11 -8.54 7.18
C PHE A 293 12.63 -8.93 8.58
N SER A 294 13.42 -9.74 9.26
CA SER A 294 13.19 -10.26 10.60
C SER A 294 14.53 -10.42 11.32
N GLU A 295 14.58 -11.07 12.49
CA GLU A 295 15.83 -11.37 13.19
C GLU A 295 16.86 -12.02 12.26
N LYS A 296 16.43 -12.88 11.35
CA LYS A 296 17.24 -13.41 10.26
C LYS A 296 16.69 -12.91 8.93
N THR A 297 17.26 -11.82 8.43
CA THR A 297 16.88 -11.27 7.12
C THR A 297 17.36 -12.19 6.00
N GLU A 298 16.42 -12.74 5.22
CA GLU A 298 16.70 -13.65 4.10
C GLU A 298 15.55 -13.68 3.08
N CYS A 299 15.86 -14.08 1.84
CA CYS A 299 14.83 -14.33 0.83
C CYS A 299 14.20 -15.70 1.08
N LYS A 300 12.87 -15.74 1.26
CA LYS A 300 12.11 -16.96 1.59
C LYS A 300 11.04 -17.23 0.57
N GLU A 301 10.71 -18.51 0.40
CA GLU A 301 9.52 -18.95 -0.31
C GLU A 301 8.25 -18.46 0.41
N ILE A 302 7.29 -17.96 -0.36
CA ILE A 302 6.01 -17.50 0.17
C ILE A 302 5.11 -18.72 0.39
N LYS A 303 4.77 -18.97 1.65
CA LYS A 303 3.76 -19.96 2.02
C LYS A 303 2.38 -19.33 1.94
N GLU A 304 1.74 -19.53 0.82
CA GLU A 304 0.40 -18.97 0.54
C GLU A 304 -0.70 -19.79 1.22
N LEU A 305 -1.58 -19.12 1.97
CA LEU A 305 -2.80 -19.74 2.49
C LEU A 305 -3.82 -19.91 1.35
N GLU A 306 -4.74 -20.89 1.50
CA GLU A 306 -5.75 -21.16 0.47
C GLU A 306 -6.64 -19.93 0.20
N VAL A 307 -7.03 -19.21 1.23
CA VAL A 307 -7.78 -17.95 1.09
C VAL A 307 -7.01 -16.88 0.33
N GLN A 308 -5.70 -16.78 0.52
CA GLN A 308 -4.84 -15.82 -0.21
C GLN A 308 -4.71 -16.21 -1.68
N ARG A 309 -4.58 -17.50 -1.97
CA ARG A 309 -4.57 -18.03 -3.34
C ARG A 309 -5.88 -17.71 -4.03
N TYR A 310 -7.00 -18.04 -3.40
CA TYR A 310 -8.33 -17.72 -3.91
C TYR A 310 -8.51 -16.24 -4.23
N LEU A 311 -8.16 -15.35 -3.28
CA LEU A 311 -8.23 -13.90 -3.49
C LEU A 311 -7.36 -13.45 -4.68
N LYS A 312 -6.14 -13.97 -4.78
CA LYS A 312 -5.24 -13.66 -5.89
C LYS A 312 -5.80 -14.08 -7.23
N GLU A 313 -6.33 -15.31 -7.33
CA GLU A 313 -6.93 -15.86 -8.54
C GLU A 313 -8.08 -15.00 -9.04
N ILE A 314 -9.06 -14.68 -8.18
CA ILE A 314 -10.20 -13.86 -8.57
C ILE A 314 -9.82 -12.41 -8.93
N MET A 315 -8.79 -11.83 -8.28
CA MET A 315 -8.27 -10.51 -8.66
C MET A 315 -7.60 -10.56 -10.04
N LEU A 316 -6.88 -11.63 -10.35
CA LEU A 316 -6.22 -11.81 -11.65
C LEU A 316 -7.19 -12.20 -12.78
N GLU A 317 -8.33 -12.81 -12.47
CA GLU A 317 -9.41 -13.07 -13.43
C GLU A 317 -10.20 -11.80 -13.77
N HIS A 318 -10.17 -10.81 -12.89
CA HIS A 318 -10.80 -9.52 -13.12
C HIS A 318 -9.96 -8.62 -14.06
N ALA A 319 -8.73 -9.04 -14.38
CA ALA A 319 -7.78 -8.37 -15.25
C ALA A 319 -8.14 -8.45 -16.75
#